data_ccd3f58f7732aa3fd83541f63e8fbf68
#
_entry.id   ccd3f58f7732aa3fd83541f63e8fbf68
#
_cell.length_a   1.000
_cell.length_b   1.000
_cell.length_c   1.000
_cell.angle_alpha   90.00
_cell.angle_beta   90.00
_cell.angle_gamma   90.00
#
_symmetry.space_group_name_H-M   'P 1'
#
loop_
_entity.id
_entity.type
_entity.pdbx_description
1 polymer ?
#
loop_
_entity_poly.entity_id
_entity_poly.type
_entity_poly.pdbx_seq_one_letter_code
_entity_poly.pdbx_strand_id
1 'polypeptide(L)'
;MDDLKVYLDNQSDQREVVDFIEFNYPEADICTWDPDPEDTGSWGMWIDGVDASIWDRLIEVYGDGEDLEGSFEMALGGGEKEYP
;
A
#
# COMPACT_ATOMS: atom_id res chain seq x y z
N MET A 1 -16.00 3.73 -5.64
CA MET A 1 -14.72 4.03 -5.02
C MET A 1 -13.72 2.95 -5.38
N ASP A 2 -12.55 3.36 -5.83
CA ASP A 2 -11.57 2.41 -6.33
C ASP A 2 -10.71 1.87 -5.20
N ASP A 3 -10.27 0.63 -5.38
CA ASP A 3 -9.31 0.05 -4.46
C ASP A 3 -7.93 0.64 -4.72
N LEU A 4 -7.11 0.66 -3.70
CA LEU A 4 -5.77 1.19 -3.80
C LEU A 4 -4.77 0.06 -3.59
N LYS A 5 -3.77 -0.02 -4.45
CA LYS A 5 -2.67 -0.96 -4.30
C LYS A 5 -1.41 -0.18 -3.95
N VAL A 6 -0.66 -0.67 -2.98
CA VAL A 6 0.61 -0.07 -2.59
C VAL A 6 1.69 -1.12 -2.76
N TYR A 7 2.77 -0.77 -3.45
CA TYR A 7 3.90 -1.67 -3.72
C TYR A 7 5.14 -1.16 -3.00
N LEU A 8 5.80 -2.05 -2.28
CA LEU A 8 6.94 -1.70 -1.44
C LEU A 8 8.06 -2.72 -1.65
N ASP A 9 9.28 -2.36 -1.26
CA ASP A 9 10.45 -3.20 -1.48
C ASP A 9 10.73 -4.19 -0.34
N ASN A 10 10.22 -3.92 0.85
CA ASN A 10 10.53 -4.77 1.99
C ASN A 10 9.40 -4.75 3.02
N GLN A 11 9.49 -5.68 3.96
CA GLN A 11 8.46 -5.83 4.97
C GLN A 11 8.39 -4.66 5.94
N SER A 12 9.54 -4.08 6.25
CA SER A 12 9.61 -2.93 7.15
C SER A 12 8.77 -1.77 6.63
N ASP A 13 8.92 -1.49 5.34
CA ASP A 13 8.16 -0.43 4.70
C ASP A 13 6.67 -0.77 4.63
N GLN A 14 6.36 -2.04 4.37
CA GLN A 14 4.97 -2.48 4.36
C GLN A 14 4.32 -2.21 5.72
N ARG A 15 4.98 -2.57 6.80
CA ARG A 15 4.44 -2.38 8.13
C ARG A 15 4.30 -0.90 8.49
N GLU A 16 5.27 -0.11 8.07
CA GLU A 16 5.22 1.33 8.30
C GLU A 16 3.96 1.93 7.67
N VAL A 17 3.69 1.59 6.43
CA VAL A 17 2.53 2.13 5.72
C VAL A 17 1.23 1.58 6.29
N VAL A 18 1.19 0.29 6.62
CA VAL A 18 0.01 -0.30 7.24
C VAL A 18 -0.33 0.40 8.55
N ASP A 19 0.66 0.61 9.40
CA ASP A 19 0.45 1.27 10.68
C ASP A 19 -0.07 2.70 10.50
N PHE A 20 0.48 3.41 9.54
CA PHE A 20 0.04 4.76 9.22
C PHE A 20 -1.42 4.77 8.81
N ILE A 21 -1.81 3.85 7.93
CA ILE A 21 -3.18 3.80 7.42
C ILE A 21 -4.14 3.39 8.53
N GLU A 22 -3.79 2.40 9.32
CA GLU A 22 -4.64 1.96 10.42
C GLU A 22 -4.86 3.05 11.45
N PHE A 23 -3.84 3.83 11.69
CA PHE A 23 -3.93 4.92 12.66
C PHE A 23 -4.80 6.07 12.16
N ASN A 24 -4.64 6.42 10.89
CA ASN A 24 -5.33 7.58 10.31
C ASN A 24 -6.67 7.24 9.68
N TYR A 25 -6.84 6.01 9.24
CA TYR A 25 -8.04 5.56 8.55
C TYR A 25 -8.47 4.20 9.10
N PRO A 26 -8.95 4.18 10.35
CA PRO A 26 -9.29 2.90 11.00
C PRO A 26 -10.40 2.12 10.32
N GLU A 27 -11.15 2.76 9.43
CA GLU A 27 -12.21 2.10 8.68
C GLU A 27 -11.71 1.44 7.41
N ALA A 28 -10.47 1.70 7.01
CA ALA A 28 -9.92 1.11 5.81
C ALA A 28 -9.69 -0.38 6.00
N ASP A 29 -10.00 -1.14 4.97
CA ASP A 29 -9.82 -2.57 5.00
C ASP A 29 -8.53 -2.90 4.25
N ILE A 30 -7.53 -3.39 4.98
CA ILE A 30 -6.20 -3.61 4.44
C ILE A 30 -5.92 -5.10 4.34
N CYS A 31 -5.50 -5.53 3.15
CA CYS A 31 -5.07 -6.89 2.92
C CYS A 31 -3.63 -6.85 2.41
N THR A 32 -2.69 -7.35 3.20
CA THR A 32 -1.27 -7.34 2.82
C THR A 32 -0.91 -8.58 2.03
N TRP A 33 0.13 -8.47 1.20
CA TRP A 33 0.69 -9.64 0.53
C TRP A 33 2.21 -9.63 0.66
N ASP A 34 2.78 -10.83 0.60
CA ASP A 34 4.23 -11.05 0.67
C ASP A 34 4.71 -11.51 -0.70
N PRO A 35 5.96 -11.23 -1.05
CA PRO A 35 6.51 -11.76 -2.30
C PRO A 35 6.62 -13.28 -2.24
N ASP A 36 6.27 -13.92 -3.35
CA ASP A 36 6.41 -15.35 -3.47
C ASP A 36 7.90 -15.68 -3.65
N PRO A 37 8.44 -16.67 -2.94
CA PRO A 37 9.85 -17.04 -3.13
C PRO A 37 10.20 -17.44 -4.56
N GLU A 38 9.23 -17.90 -5.33
CA GLU A 38 9.45 -18.29 -6.72
C GLU A 38 9.18 -17.12 -7.69
N ASP A 39 8.58 -16.07 -7.19
CA ASP A 39 8.25 -14.89 -7.98
C ASP A 39 9.00 -13.71 -7.38
N THR A 40 9.54 -12.87 -8.20
CA THR A 40 10.26 -11.69 -7.71
C THR A 40 9.31 -10.55 -7.39
N GLY A 41 8.14 -10.87 -6.91
CA GLY A 41 7.13 -9.89 -6.55
C GLY A 41 7.57 -9.01 -5.40
N SER A 42 6.88 -7.91 -5.23
CA SER A 42 7.18 -6.97 -4.16
C SER A 42 6.25 -7.22 -2.96
N TRP A 43 6.62 -6.66 -1.84
CA TRP A 43 5.74 -6.55 -0.70
C TRP A 43 4.68 -5.51 -1.01
N GLY A 44 3.51 -5.66 -0.43
CA GLY A 44 2.49 -4.66 -0.72
C GLY A 44 1.22 -4.86 0.07
N MET A 45 0.23 -4.07 -0.30
CA MET A 45 -1.08 -4.16 0.34
C MET A 45 -2.16 -3.68 -0.60
N TRP A 46 -3.36 -4.16 -0.34
CA TRP A 46 -4.57 -3.80 -1.02
C TRP A 46 -5.45 -3.09 -0.02
N ILE A 47 -5.96 -1.93 -0.36
CA ILE A 47 -6.76 -1.13 0.56
C ILE A 47 -8.12 -0.87 -0.03
N ASP A 48 -9.16 -1.32 0.67
CA ASP A 48 -10.55 -1.12 0.28
C ASP A 48 -11.21 -0.09 1.18
N GLY A 49 -12.26 0.51 0.71
CA GLY A 49 -13.13 1.32 1.55
C GLY A 49 -12.62 2.70 1.89
N VAL A 50 -11.69 3.21 1.08
CA VAL A 50 -11.14 4.54 1.29
C VAL A 50 -11.53 5.46 0.15
N ASP A 51 -11.55 6.76 0.42
CA ASP A 51 -11.81 7.73 -0.64
C ASP A 51 -10.48 8.25 -1.21
N ALA A 52 -10.60 9.12 -2.20
CA ALA A 52 -9.43 9.61 -2.92
C ALA A 52 -8.45 10.39 -2.03
N SER A 53 -8.89 10.83 -0.87
CA SER A 53 -8.02 11.61 0.01
C SER A 53 -6.86 10.79 0.56
N ILE A 54 -7.00 9.48 0.66
CA ILE A 54 -5.90 8.65 1.14
C ILE A 54 -4.76 8.62 0.13
N TRP A 55 -5.06 8.65 -1.14
CA TRP A 55 -4.04 8.71 -2.19
C TRP A 55 -3.16 9.95 -1.99
N ASP A 56 -3.79 11.11 -1.85
CA ASP A 56 -3.06 12.36 -1.67
C ASP A 56 -2.25 12.35 -0.38
N ARG A 57 -2.84 11.79 0.67
CA ARG A 57 -2.17 11.74 1.96
C ARG A 57 -0.92 10.86 1.92
N LEU A 58 -1.02 9.71 1.27
CA LEU A 58 0.13 8.82 1.15
C LEU A 58 1.23 9.42 0.29
N ILE A 59 0.86 10.11 -0.78
CA ILE A 59 1.84 10.82 -1.60
C ILE A 59 2.54 11.90 -0.76
N GLU A 60 1.79 12.62 0.04
CA GLU A 60 2.34 13.68 0.89
C GLU A 60 3.34 13.14 1.90
N VAL A 61 3.04 12.00 2.51
CA VAL A 61 3.86 11.43 3.58
C VAL A 61 5.02 10.59 3.03
N TYR A 62 4.76 9.79 2.01
CA TYR A 62 5.73 8.80 1.54
C TYR A 62 6.20 9.01 0.10
N GLY A 63 5.62 9.97 -0.59
CA GLY A 63 5.86 10.11 -2.03
C GLY A 63 7.29 10.41 -2.41
N ASP A 64 8.06 11.03 -1.54
CA ASP A 64 9.48 11.32 -1.79
C ASP A 64 10.40 10.18 -1.36
N GLY A 65 9.86 9.19 -0.66
CA GLY A 65 10.60 8.01 -0.25
C GLY A 65 11.56 8.21 0.91
N GLU A 66 11.57 9.38 1.52
CA GLU A 66 12.52 9.65 2.62
C GLU A 66 12.22 8.86 3.90
N ASP A 67 10.96 8.55 4.13
CA ASP A 67 10.55 7.84 5.34
C ASP A 67 10.61 6.32 5.19
N LEU A 68 10.93 5.85 4.00
CA LEU A 68 10.98 4.43 3.70
C LEU A 68 12.38 4.03 3.27
N GLU A 69 12.71 2.76 3.44
CA GLU A 69 14.00 2.24 3.06
C GLU A 69 14.10 1.94 1.57
N GLY A 70 12.98 1.59 0.96
CA GLY A 70 12.93 1.26 -0.45
C GLY A 70 12.00 2.18 -1.21
N SER A 71 11.62 1.76 -2.40
CA SER A 71 10.73 2.56 -3.24
C SER A 71 9.29 2.40 -2.81
N PHE A 72 8.48 3.36 -3.20
CA PHE A 72 7.07 3.40 -2.87
C PHE A 72 6.29 3.68 -4.14
N GLU A 73 5.38 2.79 -4.47
CA GLU A 73 4.54 2.95 -5.65
C GLU A 73 3.09 2.66 -5.29
N MET A 74 2.19 3.38 -5.92
CA MET A 74 0.76 3.16 -5.75
C MET A 74 0.09 3.06 -7.11
N ALA A 75 -1.01 2.32 -7.13
CA ALA A 75 -1.85 2.22 -8.31
C ALA A 75 -3.30 2.09 -7.88
N LEU A 76 -4.20 2.63 -8.68
CA LEU A 76 -5.61 2.41 -8.44
C LEU A 76 -5.99 1.06 -9.04
N GLY A 77 -6.60 0.23 -8.22
CA GLY A 77 -7.13 -1.04 -8.68
C GLY A 77 -8.48 -0.81 -9.32
N GLY A 78 -8.80 -1.45 -10.34
CA GLY A 78 -10.08 -1.29 -11.00
C GLY A 78 -11.19 -2.11 -10.38
N GLY A 79 -11.13 -2.36 -9.08
CA GLY A 79 -12.13 -3.15 -8.40
C GLY A 79 -11.92 -4.64 -8.49
N GLU A 80 -10.88 -5.08 -9.16
CA GLU A 80 -10.53 -6.49 -9.25
C GLU A 80 -9.33 -6.77 -8.39
N LYS A 81 -9.46 -7.74 -7.52
CA LYS A 81 -8.33 -8.16 -6.70
C LYS A 81 -7.54 -9.20 -7.47
N GLU A 82 -6.44 -8.74 -8.01
CA GLU A 82 -5.51 -9.64 -8.67
C GLU A 82 -4.36 -9.89 -7.72
N TYR A 83 -4.17 -11.13 -7.41
CA TYR A 83 -3.03 -11.51 -6.59
C TYR A 83 -1.93 -12.01 -7.52
N PRO A 84 -0.70 -11.57 -7.27
CA PRO A 84 0.42 -12.06 -8.07
C PRO A 84 0.64 -13.54 -7.86
#